data_81bf3eccf4c271a4d71b0753ea2509e0
#
_entry.id   81bf3eccf4c271a4d71b0753ea2509e0
#
_cell.length_a   1.000
_cell.length_b   1.000
_cell.length_c   1.000
_cell.angle_alpha   90.00
_cell.angle_beta   90.00
_cell.angle_gamma   90.00
#
_symmetry.space_group_name_H-M   'P 1'
#
loop_
_entity.id
_entity.type
_entity.pdbx_description
1 polymer ?
#
loop_
_entity_poly.entity_id
_entity_poly.type
_entity_poly.pdbx_seq_one_letter_code
_entity_poly.pdbx_strand_id
1 'polypeptide(L)'
;MDDAKEPPAAAWLILSVAVIAVSSAGIVLQQMSEVPPILRASWRMQGTALLLLPGFLYQLSRNSDFELNRNDTQLILASSLFLAVHFGSWVWSLDNTSLVHSLLFVNTHPLVVVA
;
A
#
# COMPACT_ATOMS: atom_id res chain seq x y z
N MET A 1 14.16 9.20 -29.02
CA MET A 1 13.23 8.08 -28.70
C MET A 1 14.05 7.13 -27.85
N ASP A 2 13.88 7.25 -26.52
CA ASP A 2 14.61 6.38 -25.59
C ASP A 2 14.17 4.94 -25.81
N ASP A 3 15.14 4.07 -26.05
CA ASP A 3 14.95 2.62 -26.04
C ASP A 3 14.42 2.22 -24.68
N ALA A 4 13.13 2.10 -24.54
CA ALA A 4 12.48 1.55 -23.37
C ALA A 4 12.98 0.11 -23.22
N LYS A 5 14.03 -0.08 -22.41
CA LYS A 5 14.57 -1.40 -22.11
C LYS A 5 13.42 -2.25 -21.58
N GLU A 6 13.18 -3.36 -22.28
CA GLU A 6 12.17 -4.32 -21.82
C GLU A 6 12.42 -4.69 -20.37
N PRO A 7 11.39 -4.69 -19.54
CA PRO A 7 11.55 -5.02 -18.13
C PRO A 7 12.10 -6.44 -17.99
N PRO A 8 13.06 -6.67 -17.08
CA PRO A 8 13.64 -8.00 -16.88
C PRO A 8 12.54 -9.01 -16.51
N ALA A 9 12.68 -10.25 -16.93
CA ALA A 9 11.70 -11.31 -16.65
C ALA A 9 11.37 -11.43 -15.15
N ALA A 10 12.33 -11.13 -14.28
CA ALA A 10 12.13 -11.07 -12.83
C ALA A 10 11.09 -10.01 -12.42
N ALA A 11 10.97 -8.90 -13.15
CA ALA A 11 9.97 -7.86 -12.85
C ALA A 11 8.55 -8.38 -13.08
N TRP A 12 8.32 -9.17 -14.13
CA TRP A 12 7.03 -9.79 -14.40
C TRP A 12 6.64 -10.80 -13.33
N LEU A 13 7.60 -11.59 -12.86
CA LEU A 13 7.37 -12.55 -11.78
C LEU A 13 7.04 -11.84 -10.47
N ILE A 14 7.79 -10.81 -10.11
CA ILE A 14 7.54 -9.99 -8.91
C ILE A 14 6.17 -9.33 -9.00
N LEU A 15 5.81 -8.78 -10.16
CA LEU A 15 4.52 -8.15 -10.40
C LEU A 15 3.37 -9.16 -10.22
N SER A 16 3.50 -10.36 -10.79
CA SER A 16 2.49 -11.40 -10.66
C SER A 16 2.28 -11.81 -9.20
N VAL A 17 3.37 -12.02 -8.45
CA VAL A 17 3.30 -12.33 -7.01
C VAL A 17 2.66 -11.18 -6.24
N ALA A 18 3.02 -9.94 -6.54
CA ALA A 18 2.45 -8.75 -5.90
C ALA A 18 0.94 -8.63 -6.15
N VAL A 19 0.49 -8.86 -7.39
CA VAL A 19 -0.94 -8.85 -7.74
C VAL A 19 -1.72 -9.92 -6.97
N ILE A 20 -1.20 -11.14 -6.92
CA ILE A 20 -1.83 -12.24 -6.16
C ILE A 20 -1.89 -11.89 -4.66
N ALA A 21 -0.80 -11.36 -4.10
CA ALA A 21 -0.74 -10.98 -2.69
C ALA A 21 -1.74 -9.87 -2.35
N VAL A 22 -1.85 -8.84 -3.19
CA VAL A 22 -2.80 -7.74 -3.00
C VAL A 22 -4.24 -8.22 -3.16
N SER A 23 -4.52 -9.06 -4.17
CA SER A 23 -5.87 -9.58 -4.42
C SER A 23 -6.36 -10.49 -3.29
N SER A 24 -5.48 -11.31 -2.71
CA SER A 24 -5.82 -12.18 -1.59
C SER A 24 -6.06 -11.42 -0.28
N ALA A 25 -5.45 -10.25 -0.12
CA ALA A 25 -5.55 -9.47 1.10
C ALA A 25 -6.99 -9.03 1.43
N GLY A 26 -7.79 -8.68 0.41
CA GLY A 26 -9.20 -8.31 0.58
C GLY A 26 -10.04 -9.47 1.14
N ILE A 27 -9.83 -10.68 0.62
CA ILE A 27 -10.55 -11.89 1.05
C ILE A 27 -10.17 -12.24 2.49
N VAL A 28 -8.88 -12.20 2.83
CA VAL A 28 -8.40 -12.49 4.19
C VAL A 28 -8.96 -11.49 5.20
N LEU A 29 -8.95 -10.19 4.86
CA LEU A 29 -9.49 -9.15 5.73
C LEU A 29 -11.00 -9.28 5.95
N GLN A 30 -11.75 -9.73 4.93
CA GLN A 30 -13.18 -9.95 5.06
C GLN A 30 -13.51 -11.14 5.96
N GLN A 31 -12.69 -12.20 5.95
CA GLN A 31 -12.87 -13.35 6.84
C GLN A 31 -12.65 -13.02 8.32
N MET A 32 -11.97 -11.91 8.60
CA MET A 32 -11.71 -11.42 9.95
C MET A 32 -12.78 -10.42 10.42
N SER A 33 -14.04 -10.56 10.02
CA SER A 33 -15.15 -9.64 10.34
C SER A 33 -15.41 -9.47 11.84
N GLU A 34 -15.03 -10.46 12.63
CA GLU A 34 -15.11 -10.42 14.11
C GLU A 34 -14.16 -9.38 14.74
N VAL A 35 -13.12 -8.96 13.99
CA VAL A 35 -12.10 -8.00 14.46
C VAL A 35 -12.48 -6.61 13.99
N PRO A 36 -12.45 -5.56 14.84
CA PRO A 36 -12.75 -4.19 14.43
C PRO A 36 -11.93 -3.74 13.23
N PRO A 37 -12.54 -3.01 12.25
CA PRO A 37 -11.87 -2.59 11.01
C PRO A 37 -10.56 -1.83 11.24
N ILE A 38 -10.54 -0.94 12.24
CA ILE A 38 -9.36 -0.15 12.59
C ILE A 38 -8.20 -1.04 13.04
N LEU A 39 -8.50 -2.09 13.80
CA LEU A 39 -7.48 -3.02 14.27
C LEU A 39 -6.88 -3.83 13.12
N ARG A 40 -7.72 -4.31 12.18
CA ARG A 40 -7.28 -5.00 10.97
C ARG A 40 -6.38 -4.10 10.10
N ALA A 41 -6.78 -2.85 9.90
CA ALA A 41 -5.99 -1.87 9.16
C ALA A 41 -4.65 -1.59 9.84
N SER A 42 -4.66 -1.43 11.16
CA SER A 42 -3.45 -1.19 11.97
C SER A 42 -2.45 -2.34 11.86
N TRP A 43 -2.90 -3.58 11.99
CA TRP A 43 -2.04 -4.77 11.87
C TRP A 43 -1.39 -4.88 10.50
N ARG A 44 -2.15 -4.58 9.44
CA ARG A 44 -1.62 -4.55 8.08
C ARG A 44 -0.52 -3.51 7.91
N MET A 45 -0.74 -2.29 8.42
CA MET A 45 0.26 -1.22 8.37
C MET A 45 1.52 -1.56 9.14
N GLN A 46 1.37 -2.09 10.36
CA GLN A 46 2.50 -2.50 11.18
C GLN A 46 3.28 -3.65 10.54
N GLY A 47 2.60 -4.65 9.99
CA GLY A 47 3.25 -5.76 9.27
C GLY A 47 4.06 -5.27 8.07
N THR A 48 3.49 -4.37 7.28
CA THR A 48 4.20 -3.76 6.13
C THR A 48 5.39 -2.93 6.60
N ALA A 49 5.24 -2.13 7.65
CA ALA A 49 6.32 -1.33 8.20
C ALA A 49 7.48 -2.21 8.72
N LEU A 50 7.17 -3.31 9.41
CA LEU A 50 8.18 -4.26 9.89
C LEU A 50 8.92 -4.95 8.74
N LEU A 51 8.24 -5.29 7.65
CA LEU A 51 8.85 -5.90 6.47
C LEU A 51 9.78 -4.93 5.73
N LEU A 52 9.42 -3.66 5.66
CA LEU A 52 10.20 -2.63 4.97
C LEU A 52 11.33 -2.06 5.84
N LEU A 53 11.22 -2.18 7.17
CA LEU A 53 12.17 -1.60 8.11
C LEU A 53 13.63 -2.02 7.85
N PRO A 54 13.98 -3.31 7.65
CA PRO A 54 15.37 -3.70 7.41
C PRO A 54 15.92 -3.10 6.11
N GLY A 55 15.13 -3.01 5.05
CA GLY A 55 15.53 -2.35 3.80
C GLY A 55 15.77 -0.85 3.99
N PHE A 56 14.91 -0.19 4.74
CA PHE A 56 15.04 1.22 5.07
C PHE A 56 16.29 1.50 5.93
N LEU A 57 16.51 0.70 6.95
CA LEU A 57 17.71 0.84 7.82
C LEU A 57 19.01 0.58 7.03
N TYR A 58 19.01 -0.39 6.13
CA TYR A 58 20.15 -0.65 5.26
C TYR A 58 20.45 0.54 4.35
N GLN A 59 19.42 1.14 3.75
CA GLN A 59 19.56 2.30 2.87
C GLN A 59 20.03 3.54 3.65
N LEU A 60 19.50 3.75 4.85
CA LEU A 60 19.89 4.84 5.73
C LEU A 60 21.35 4.72 6.18
N SER A 61 21.82 3.50 6.48
CA SER A 61 23.21 3.22 6.86
C SER A 61 24.19 3.42 5.70
N ARG A 62 23.73 3.31 4.46
CA ARG A 62 24.58 3.42 3.27
C ARG A 62 24.66 4.84 2.70
N ASN A 63 23.62 5.64 2.90
CA ASN A 63 23.55 7.02 2.47
C ASN A 63 23.74 7.95 3.68
N SER A 64 25.00 8.34 3.94
CA SER A 64 25.33 9.30 4.99
C SER A 64 24.79 10.72 4.76
N ASP A 65 24.34 11.03 3.54
CA ASP A 65 23.84 12.35 3.14
C ASP A 65 22.31 12.44 3.16
N PHE A 66 21.62 11.50 3.84
CA PHE A 66 20.18 11.53 3.95
C PHE A 66 19.75 12.56 5.02
N GLU A 67 19.67 13.82 4.63
CA GLU A 67 19.11 14.89 5.45
C GLU A 67 17.60 15.05 5.17
N LEU A 68 16.78 14.71 6.17
CA LEU A 68 15.35 15.02 6.14
C LEU A 68 15.14 16.53 6.37
N ASN A 69 14.77 17.24 5.33
CA ASN A 69 14.34 18.61 5.45
C ASN A 69 12.97 18.67 6.17
N ARG A 70 12.68 19.79 6.83
CA ARG A 70 11.40 20.02 7.52
C ARG A 70 10.19 19.85 6.60
N ASN A 71 10.32 20.26 5.35
CA ASN A 71 9.27 20.10 4.34
C ASN A 71 9.04 18.63 4.00
N ASP A 72 10.09 17.84 3.88
CA ASP A 72 10.01 16.41 3.60
C ASP A 72 9.33 15.66 4.75
N THR A 73 9.67 16.02 5.98
CA THR A 73 9.03 15.47 7.19
C THR A 73 7.53 15.79 7.22
N GLN A 74 7.14 17.02 6.87
CA GLN A 74 5.73 17.41 6.82
C GLN A 74 4.96 16.66 5.72
N LEU A 75 5.57 16.48 4.55
CA LEU A 75 4.98 15.70 3.45
C LEU A 75 4.82 14.23 3.83
N ILE A 76 5.81 13.64 4.48
CA ILE A 76 5.75 12.26 4.97
C ILE A 76 4.63 12.09 6.00
N LEU A 77 4.51 13.02 6.97
CA LEU A 77 3.46 12.97 7.98
C LEU A 77 2.07 13.15 7.36
N ALA A 78 1.91 14.11 6.45
CA ALA A 78 0.66 14.30 5.74
C ALA A 78 0.27 13.08 4.91
N SER A 79 1.21 12.53 4.12
CA SER A 79 0.98 11.33 3.32
C SER A 79 0.62 10.12 4.18
N SER A 80 1.28 9.97 5.33
CA SER A 80 1.00 8.88 6.29
C SER A 80 -0.41 8.99 6.87
N LEU A 81 -0.84 10.21 7.21
CA LEU A 81 -2.18 10.47 7.72
C LEU A 81 -3.25 10.15 6.66
N PHE A 82 -3.06 10.64 5.43
CA PHE A 82 -3.98 10.35 4.32
C PHE A 82 -4.03 8.85 4.03
N LEU A 83 -2.91 8.17 4.06
CA LEU A 83 -2.83 6.73 3.86
C LEU A 83 -3.57 5.97 4.96
N ALA A 84 -3.43 6.37 6.22
CA ALA A 84 -4.12 5.77 7.35
C ALA A 84 -5.65 5.92 7.24
N VAL A 85 -6.13 7.12 6.87
CA VAL A 85 -7.55 7.38 6.63
C VAL A 85 -8.06 6.57 5.44
N HIS A 86 -7.29 6.52 4.35
CA HIS A 86 -7.64 5.74 3.16
C HIS A 86 -7.79 4.25 3.49
N PHE A 87 -6.82 3.65 4.15
CA PHE A 87 -6.90 2.23 4.51
C PHE A 87 -7.96 1.94 5.57
N GLY A 88 -8.12 2.81 6.56
CA GLY A 88 -9.16 2.66 7.56
C GLY A 88 -10.55 2.69 6.96
N SER A 89 -10.84 3.63 6.07
CA SER A 89 -12.12 3.71 5.37
C SER A 89 -12.34 2.54 4.41
N TRP A 90 -11.29 2.08 3.72
CA TRP A 90 -11.40 0.91 2.85
C TRP A 90 -11.74 -0.35 3.65
N VAL A 91 -11.03 -0.64 4.74
CA VAL A 91 -11.32 -1.81 5.59
C VAL A 91 -12.72 -1.71 6.22
N TRP A 92 -13.13 -0.51 6.64
CA TRP A 92 -14.49 -0.28 7.11
C TRP A 92 -15.53 -0.55 6.03
N SER A 93 -15.26 -0.19 4.78
CA SER A 93 -16.16 -0.45 3.67
C SER A 93 -16.35 -1.94 3.39
N LEU A 94 -15.35 -2.79 3.67
CA LEU A 94 -15.46 -4.24 3.49
C LEU A 94 -16.50 -4.88 4.41
N ASP A 95 -16.78 -4.28 5.56
CA ASP A 95 -17.80 -4.75 6.50
C ASP A 95 -19.22 -4.26 6.16
N ASN A 96 -19.32 -3.16 5.40
CA ASN A 96 -20.58 -2.48 5.11
C ASN A 96 -21.04 -2.62 3.64
N THR A 97 -20.17 -3.15 2.77
CA THR A 97 -20.49 -3.34 1.34
C THR A 97 -19.99 -4.70 0.87
N SER A 98 -20.50 -5.15 -0.29
CA SER A 98 -19.96 -6.35 -0.90
C SER A 98 -18.51 -6.11 -1.37
N LEU A 99 -17.67 -7.13 -1.26
CA LEU A 99 -16.27 -7.10 -1.69
C LEU A 99 -16.12 -6.58 -3.12
N VAL A 100 -17.04 -6.99 -4.00
CA VAL A 100 -17.04 -6.58 -5.42
C VAL A 100 -17.22 -5.06 -5.57
N HIS A 101 -18.16 -4.44 -4.85
CA HIS A 101 -18.37 -3.00 -4.90
C HIS A 101 -17.17 -2.22 -4.34
N SER A 102 -16.61 -2.68 -3.22
CA SER A 102 -15.43 -2.06 -2.63
C SER A 102 -14.22 -2.10 -3.56
N LEU A 103 -13.99 -3.25 -4.22
CA LEU A 103 -12.88 -3.40 -5.19
C LEU A 103 -13.12 -2.61 -6.48
N LEU A 104 -14.36 -2.50 -6.96
CA LEU A 104 -14.69 -1.69 -8.13
C LEU A 104 -14.35 -0.22 -7.89
N PHE A 105 -14.71 0.34 -6.74
CA PHE A 105 -14.38 1.72 -6.40
C PHE A 105 -12.87 1.97 -6.37
N VAL A 106 -12.10 1.07 -5.78
CA VAL A 106 -10.63 1.18 -5.76
C VAL A 106 -10.04 1.11 -7.17
N ASN A 107 -10.59 0.24 -8.04
CA ASN A 107 -10.10 0.06 -9.41
C ASN A 107 -10.55 1.17 -10.37
N THR A 108 -11.48 2.03 -10.00
CA THR A 108 -11.85 3.21 -10.81
C THR A 108 -10.85 4.37 -10.67
N HIS A 109 -9.98 4.35 -9.67
CA HIS A 109 -8.97 5.38 -9.45
C HIS A 109 -8.12 5.71 -10.69
N PRO A 110 -7.60 4.74 -11.47
CA PRO A 110 -6.83 5.03 -12.68
C PRO A 110 -7.64 5.80 -13.74
N LEU A 111 -8.95 5.58 -13.82
CA LEU A 111 -9.82 6.28 -14.77
C LEU A 111 -9.96 7.77 -14.40
N VAL A 112 -9.97 8.09 -13.11
CA VAL A 112 -10.05 9.46 -12.62
C VAL A 112 -8.72 10.21 -12.82
N VAL A 113 -7.58 9.51 -12.76
CA VAL A 113 -6.25 10.10 -12.94
C VAL A 113 -5.97 10.39 -14.42
N VAL A 114 -6.55 9.61 -15.35
CA VAL A 114 -6.33 9.74 -16.80
C VAL A 114 -7.31 10.71 -17.46
N ALA A 115 -8.45 11.02 -16.81
CA ALA A 115 -9.44 11.96 -17.31
C ALA A 115 -9.08 13.41 -17.03
#